data_6a4beae031ca42ea6753cb2d80611787
#
_entry.id   6a4beae031ca42ea6753cb2d80611787
#
_cell.length_a   1.000
_cell.length_b   1.000
_cell.length_c   1.000
_cell.angle_alpha   90.00
_cell.angle_beta   90.00
_cell.angle_gamma   90.00
#
_symmetry.space_group_name_H-M   'P 1'
#
loop_
_entity.id
_entity.type
_entity.pdbx_description
1 polymer ?
#
loop_
_entity_poly.entity_id
_entity_poly.type
_entity_poly.pdbx_seq_one_letter_code
_entity_poly.pdbx_strand_id
1 'polypeptide(L)' 'MTETKKRIAVYPGTFDPITLGHEDLVHRAAHLFDEVIVAVAGSTNKGTLFNLEERVALAKGVFAAYSNVKVVGSSGLLMQ' A
#
# COMPACT_ATOMS: atom_id res chain seq x y z
N MET A 1 -21.24 5.48 -23.33
CA MET A 1 -20.79 5.64 -22.80
C MET A 1 -19.78 5.81 -22.67
N THR A 2 -19.46 6.14 -22.32
CA THR A 2 -18.39 6.46 -22.10
C THR A 2 -17.56 5.63 -21.60
N GLU A 3 -16.48 5.54 -21.81
CA GLU A 3 -15.66 4.72 -21.25
C GLU A 3 -15.32 5.15 -20.02
N THR A 4 -15.10 4.34 -19.14
CA THR A 4 -14.79 4.66 -17.83
C THR A 4 -13.35 4.52 -17.61
N LYS A 5 -12.72 5.56 -17.18
CA LYS A 5 -11.35 5.44 -16.84
C LYS A 5 -11.23 4.97 -15.46
N LYS A 6 -10.38 3.99 -15.26
CA LYS A 6 -10.15 3.47 -13.94
C LYS A 6 -9.35 4.47 -13.15
N ARG A 7 -9.81 4.79 -11.99
CA ARG A 7 -9.12 5.73 -11.13
C ARG A 7 -8.31 4.93 -10.11
N ILE A 8 -7.00 5.09 -10.15
CA ILE A 8 -6.10 4.33 -9.32
C ILE A 8 -5.34 5.26 -8.42
N ALA A 9 -5.35 4.99 -7.13
CA ALA A 9 -4.59 5.76 -6.17
C ALA A 9 -3.41 4.93 -5.71
N VAL A 10 -2.26 5.56 -5.55
CA VAL A 10 -1.08 4.88 -5.03
C VAL A 10 -0.74 5.52 -3.70
N TYR A 11 -0.62 4.71 -2.68
CA TYR A 11 -0.33 5.19 -1.34
C TYR A 11 1.02 4.62 -0.92
N PRO A 12 2.08 5.39 -1.06
CA PRO A 12 3.41 4.89 -0.72
C PRO A 12 3.71 5.14 0.75
N GLY A 13 4.54 4.33 1.32
CA GLY A 13 4.97 4.54 2.70
C GLY A 13 5.87 3.43 3.15
N THR A 14 6.45 3.60 4.32
CA THR A 14 7.30 2.60 4.90
C THR A 14 6.50 1.52 5.59
N PHE A 15 5.42 1.92 6.25
CA PHE A 15 4.53 0.99 6.96
C PHE A 15 5.31 0.03 7.88
N ASP A 16 6.04 0.58 8.80
CA ASP A 16 6.90 -0.22 9.66
C ASP A 16 6.54 -0.01 11.12
N PRO A 17 5.50 -0.64 11.60
CA PRO A 17 4.52 -1.43 10.85
C PRO A 17 3.36 -0.60 10.37
N ILE A 18 2.44 -1.23 9.68
CA ILE A 18 1.23 -0.56 9.29
C ILE A 18 0.41 -0.27 10.53
N THR A 19 -0.28 0.85 10.53
CA THR A 19 -1.04 1.26 11.71
C THR A 19 -2.50 1.47 11.35
N LEU A 20 -3.31 1.70 12.37
CA LEU A 20 -4.72 1.96 12.13
C LEU A 20 -4.92 3.22 11.32
N GLY A 21 -4.03 4.21 11.47
CA GLY A 21 -4.13 5.40 10.64
C GLY A 21 -3.92 5.10 9.18
N HIS A 22 -2.97 4.20 8.89
CA HIS A 22 -2.74 3.80 7.52
C HIS A 22 -3.97 3.06 6.98
N GLU A 23 -4.53 2.18 7.80
CA GLU A 23 -5.68 1.42 7.36
C GLU A 23 -6.86 2.34 7.10
N ASP A 24 -7.07 3.34 7.92
CA ASP A 24 -8.19 4.23 7.75
C ASP A 24 -8.05 5.03 6.46
N LEU A 25 -6.84 5.50 6.16
CA LEU A 25 -6.64 6.24 4.93
C LEU A 25 -6.89 5.37 3.71
N VAL A 26 -6.42 4.15 3.73
CA VAL A 26 -6.63 3.25 2.60
C VAL A 26 -8.11 2.89 2.48
N HIS A 27 -8.78 2.71 3.60
CA HIS A 27 -10.20 2.41 3.60
C HIS A 27 -10.98 3.52 2.90
N ARG A 28 -10.65 4.77 3.20
CA ARG A 28 -11.32 5.88 2.57
C ARG A 28 -10.98 5.94 1.10
N ALA A 29 -9.72 5.73 0.74
CA ALA A 29 -9.32 5.76 -0.64
C ALA A 29 -10.00 4.66 -1.44
N ALA A 30 -10.18 3.50 -0.82
CA ALA A 30 -10.81 2.39 -1.51
C ALA A 30 -12.26 2.69 -1.89
N HIS A 31 -12.90 3.62 -1.17
CA HIS A 31 -14.24 4.01 -1.53
C HIS A 31 -14.23 5.11 -2.61
N LEU A 32 -13.15 5.86 -2.73
CA LEU A 32 -13.10 6.95 -3.68
C LEU A 32 -12.51 6.55 -5.02
N PHE A 33 -11.69 5.53 -5.04
CA PHE A 33 -11.00 5.14 -6.25
C PHE A 33 -11.36 3.72 -6.64
N ASP A 34 -11.17 3.41 -7.89
CA ASP A 34 -11.47 2.06 -8.36
C ASP A 34 -10.46 1.07 -7.84
N GLU A 35 -9.24 1.53 -7.64
CA GLU A 35 -8.21 0.64 -7.14
C GLU A 35 -7.24 1.45 -6.30
N VAL A 36 -6.72 0.85 -5.23
CA VAL A 36 -5.73 1.49 -4.40
C VAL A 36 -4.53 0.57 -4.34
N ILE A 37 -3.35 1.10 -4.59
CA ILE A 37 -2.13 0.33 -4.51
C ILE A 37 -1.33 0.84 -3.33
N VAL A 38 -1.12 -0.02 -2.35
CA VAL A 38 -0.31 0.32 -1.18
C VAL A 38 1.10 -0.09 -1.53
N ALA A 39 1.98 0.87 -1.71
CA ALA A 39 3.34 0.61 -2.12
C ALA A 39 4.26 0.71 -0.90
N VAL A 40 4.71 -0.43 -0.42
CA VAL A 40 5.55 -0.49 0.76
C VAL A 40 6.98 -0.24 0.32
N ALA A 41 7.56 0.83 0.80
CA ALA A 41 8.89 1.22 0.36
C ALA A 41 9.94 0.28 0.88
N GLY A 42 10.75 -0.23 -0.02
CA GLY A 42 11.87 -1.03 0.36
C GLY A 42 12.96 -0.08 0.79
N SER A 43 13.48 -0.27 1.93
CA SER A 43 14.39 0.65 2.47
C SER A 43 15.68 0.01 2.83
N THR A 44 16.77 0.71 2.60
CA THR A 44 18.02 0.22 3.09
C THR A 44 18.26 0.78 4.45
N ASN A 45 17.31 1.49 4.99
CA ASN A 45 17.43 2.08 6.26
C ASN A 45 17.52 1.03 7.32
N LYS A 46 18.48 1.11 8.15
CA LYS A 46 18.65 0.11 9.16
C LYS A 46 17.76 0.29 10.35
N GLY A 47 16.99 1.33 10.38
CA GLY A 47 16.14 1.56 11.51
C GLY A 47 14.78 0.91 11.47
N THR A 48 14.49 0.16 10.42
CA THR A 48 13.14 -0.41 10.34
C THR A 48 13.00 -1.59 11.30
N LEU A 49 11.80 -1.76 11.83
CA LEU A 49 11.53 -2.85 12.74
C LEU A 49 11.32 -4.16 12.00
N PHE A 50 10.77 -4.09 10.81
CA PHE A 50 10.50 -5.29 10.03
C PHE A 50 11.15 -5.14 8.67
N ASN A 51 11.53 -6.25 8.08
CA ASN A 51 12.08 -6.18 6.74
C ASN A 51 10.95 -5.98 5.74
N LEU A 52 11.30 -5.77 4.48
CA LEU A 52 10.30 -5.45 3.48
C LEU A 52 9.28 -6.56 3.33
N GLU A 53 9.73 -7.80 3.33
CA GLU A 53 8.80 -8.89 3.14
C GLU A 53 7.81 -8.98 4.28
N GLU A 54 8.29 -8.73 5.50
CA GLU A 54 7.40 -8.77 6.64
C GLU A 54 6.40 -7.65 6.59
N ARG A 55 6.84 -6.46 6.18
CA ARG A 55 5.93 -5.34 6.12
C ARG A 55 4.88 -5.52 5.04
N VAL A 56 5.28 -6.10 3.91
CA VAL A 56 4.32 -6.38 2.85
C VAL A 56 3.31 -7.41 3.32
N ALA A 57 3.78 -8.44 4.02
CA ALA A 57 2.88 -9.48 4.48
C ALA A 57 1.88 -8.95 5.49
N LEU A 58 2.34 -8.08 6.39
CA LEU A 58 1.44 -7.51 7.37
C LEU A 58 0.39 -6.63 6.68
N ALA A 59 0.79 -5.84 5.71
CA ALA A 59 -0.14 -4.99 5.01
C ALA A 59 -1.14 -5.82 4.21
N LYS A 60 -0.68 -6.90 3.59
CA LYS A 60 -1.59 -7.74 2.85
C LYS A 60 -2.64 -8.35 3.76
N GLY A 61 -2.23 -8.72 4.98
CA GLY A 61 -3.19 -9.26 5.92
C GLY A 61 -4.23 -8.24 6.35
N VAL A 62 -3.77 -7.01 6.57
CA VAL A 62 -4.69 -5.96 6.99
C VAL A 62 -5.70 -5.64 5.90
N PHE A 63 -5.26 -5.64 4.65
CA PHE A 63 -6.15 -5.25 3.57
C PHE A 63 -6.76 -6.42 2.81
N ALA A 64 -6.66 -7.61 3.37
CA ALA A 64 -7.15 -8.79 2.69
C ALA A 64 -8.65 -8.74 2.39
N ALA A 65 -9.39 -8.02 3.19
CA ALA A 65 -10.83 -7.93 2.98
C ALA A 65 -11.22 -6.97 1.88
N TYR A 66 -10.28 -6.21 1.35
CA TYR A 66 -10.60 -5.21 0.36
C TYR A 66 -10.31 -5.75 -1.03
N SER A 67 -11.31 -5.84 -1.86
CA SER A 67 -11.13 -6.43 -3.19
C SER A 67 -10.39 -5.50 -4.13
N ASN A 68 -10.38 -4.21 -3.85
CA ASN A 68 -9.75 -3.26 -4.75
C ASN A 68 -8.46 -2.66 -4.18
N VAL A 69 -7.89 -3.27 -3.16
CA VAL A 69 -6.64 -2.80 -2.60
C VAL A 69 -5.56 -3.82 -2.88
N LYS A 70 -4.45 -3.37 -3.46
CA LYS A 70 -3.32 -4.23 -3.73
C LYS A 70 -2.15 -3.74 -2.92
N VAL A 71 -1.33 -4.65 -2.44
CA VAL A 71 -0.14 -4.31 -1.69
C VAL A 71 1.06 -4.81 -2.46
N VAL A 72 2.00 -3.92 -2.73
CA VAL A 72 3.20 -4.31 -3.45
C VAL A 72 4.40 -3.81 -2.69
N GLY A 73 5.50 -4.50 -2.84
CA GLY A 73 6.75 -4.07 -2.25
C GLY A 73 7.59 -3.36 -3.28
N SER A 74 8.24 -2.30 -2.85
CA SER A 74 9.08 -1.56 -3.74
C SER A 74 10.48 -1.67 -3.18
N SER A 75 11.41 -2.09 -3.96
CA SER A 75 12.73 -2.25 -3.44
C SER A 75 13.59 -1.05 -3.68
N GLY A 76 13.03 0.02 -3.74
CA GLY A 76 13.76 1.25 -3.76
C GLY A 76 14.22 1.70 -5.09
N LEU A 77 14.33 0.83 -6.00
CA LEU A 77 14.84 1.24 -7.18
C LEU A 77 13.96 2.10 -7.92
N LEU A 78 12.74 2.06 -7.60
CA LEU A 78 11.94 2.85 -8.29
C LEU A 78 12.07 4.21 -7.99
N MET A 79 12.68 4.42 -6.97
CA MET A 79 12.72 5.66 -6.54
C MET A 79 13.52 6.51 -7.38
N GLN A 80 14.07 6.09 -8.28
CA GLN A 80 14.78 6.91 -9.03
C GLN A 80 14.20 7.45 -10.04
#